data_b045423b5b28cbea6a722f87e3b2a981
#
_entry.id   b045423b5b28cbea6a722f87e3b2a981
#
_cell.length_a   1.000
_cell.length_b   1.000
_cell.length_c   1.000
_cell.angle_alpha   90.00
_cell.angle_beta   90.00
_cell.angle_gamma   90.00
#
_symmetry.space_group_name_H-M   'P 1'
#
loop_
_entity.id
_entity.type
_entity.pdbx_description
1 polymer ?
#
loop_
_entity_poly.entity_id
_entity_poly.type
_entity_poly.pdbx_seq_one_letter_code
_entity_poly.pdbx_strand_id
1 'polypeptide(L)'
;MEIKNLEIILALDSEKHFNRAAEKLNISQPALSMKLKALENEIGVRLVKRGKNYIGLTSEGEIFKERFKNIVKEYSNIKQLSTELKNNLTGNLRIGVIPTALLEVSFLLNSFVKKFTNVKLQVISMSSNEIDRNLHDFKLDLGISYLENEPILGVEKIPLY
;
A
#
# COMPACT_ATOMS: atom_id res chain seq x y z
N MET A 1 17.92 -10.92 3.82
CA MET A 1 17.06 -9.72 3.61
C MET A 1 15.81 -9.84 4.47
N GLU A 2 15.54 -8.86 5.34
CA GLU A 2 14.33 -8.82 6.16
C GLU A 2 13.27 -7.94 5.48
N ILE A 3 12.00 -8.36 5.52
CA ILE A 3 10.89 -7.58 4.93
C ILE A 3 10.81 -6.17 5.51
N LYS A 4 11.04 -6.03 6.82
CA LYS A 4 11.08 -4.71 7.47
C LYS A 4 12.12 -3.75 6.87
N ASN A 5 13.18 -4.26 6.27
CA ASN A 5 14.18 -3.41 5.61
C ASN A 5 13.67 -2.86 4.27
N LEU A 6 12.76 -3.59 3.60
CA LEU A 6 12.14 -3.13 2.35
C LEU A 6 11.18 -1.96 2.61
N GLU A 7 10.49 -1.97 3.75
CA GLU A 7 9.59 -0.89 4.17
C GLU A 7 10.32 0.45 4.34
N ILE A 8 11.64 0.44 4.59
CA ILE A 8 12.46 1.65 4.72
C ILE A 8 12.44 2.48 3.43
N ILE A 9 12.58 1.82 2.28
CA ILE A 9 12.58 2.50 0.97
C ILE A 9 11.20 3.11 0.72
N LEU A 10 10.12 2.39 1.04
CA LEU A 10 8.76 2.85 0.87
C LEU A 10 8.45 4.05 1.80
N ALA A 11 8.89 3.98 3.05
CA ALA A 11 8.74 5.06 4.02
C ALA A 11 9.54 6.30 3.62
N LEU A 12 10.80 6.15 3.18
CA LEU A 12 11.63 7.25 2.70
C LEU A 12 11.03 7.92 1.46
N ASP A 13 10.48 7.12 0.54
CA ASP A 13 9.85 7.67 -0.66
C ASP A 13 8.55 8.42 -0.32
N SER A 14 7.75 7.96 0.63
CA SER A 14 6.52 8.65 1.03
C SER A 14 6.77 9.90 1.86
N GLU A 15 7.69 9.83 2.83
CA GLU A 15 7.93 10.92 3.79
C GLU A 15 8.93 11.96 3.29
N LYS A 16 9.76 11.61 2.30
CA LYS A 16 10.82 12.47 1.75
C LYS A 16 11.77 13.05 2.83
N HIS A 17 11.84 12.39 4.00
CA HIS A 17 12.61 12.84 5.14
C HIS A 17 13.00 11.69 6.07
N PHE A 18 14.30 11.57 6.42
CA PHE A 18 14.80 10.45 7.23
C PHE A 18 14.15 10.34 8.61
N ASN A 19 13.96 11.47 9.33
CA ASN A 19 13.35 11.41 10.67
C ASN A 19 11.88 10.99 10.59
N ARG A 20 11.09 11.57 9.69
CA ARG A 20 9.68 11.20 9.52
C ARG A 20 9.52 9.75 9.10
N ALA A 21 10.37 9.26 8.20
CA ALA A 21 10.37 7.85 7.81
C ALA A 21 10.71 6.93 8.99
N ALA A 22 11.65 7.33 9.85
CA ALA A 22 12.00 6.59 11.05
C ALA A 22 10.84 6.57 12.07
N GLU A 23 10.22 7.71 12.31
CA GLU A 23 9.01 7.82 13.17
C GLU A 23 7.88 6.93 12.65
N LYS A 24 7.60 6.97 11.34
CA LYS A 24 6.58 6.12 10.70
C LYS A 24 6.83 4.63 10.91
N LEU A 25 8.10 4.22 10.95
CA LEU A 25 8.50 2.83 11.16
C LEU A 25 8.74 2.49 12.65
N ASN A 26 8.49 3.43 13.56
CA ASN A 26 8.73 3.29 15.01
C ASN A 26 10.18 2.87 15.35
N ILE A 27 11.17 3.46 14.66
CA ILE A 27 12.61 3.27 14.92
C ILE A 27 13.32 4.61 15.00
N SER A 28 14.55 4.61 15.55
CA SER A 28 15.38 5.81 15.52
C SER A 28 15.98 6.06 14.13
N GLN A 29 16.26 7.33 13.81
CA GLN A 29 16.89 7.69 12.55
C GLN A 29 18.26 7.01 12.33
N PRO A 30 19.15 6.87 13.34
CA PRO A 30 20.38 6.10 13.19
C PRO A 30 20.11 4.62 12.83
N ALA A 31 19.11 3.99 13.45
CA ALA A 31 18.73 2.63 13.15
C ALA A 31 18.20 2.49 11.71
N LEU A 32 17.39 3.44 11.24
CA LEU A 32 16.93 3.47 9.86
C LEU A 32 18.11 3.58 8.88
N SER A 33 19.06 4.48 9.14
CA SER A 33 20.24 4.65 8.28
C SER A 33 21.13 3.42 8.26
N MET A 34 21.31 2.73 9.39
CA MET A 34 22.06 1.46 9.45
C MET A 34 21.37 0.36 8.64
N LYS A 35 20.06 0.21 8.80
CA LYS A 35 19.27 -0.80 8.07
C LYS A 35 19.25 -0.52 6.57
N LEU A 36 19.12 0.75 6.17
CA LEU A 36 19.22 1.15 4.76
C LEU A 36 20.59 0.75 4.18
N LYS A 37 21.67 1.07 4.88
CA LYS A 37 23.02 0.72 4.45
C LYS A 37 23.22 -0.80 4.36
N ALA A 38 22.68 -1.54 5.31
CA ALA A 38 22.72 -3.01 5.28
C ALA A 38 21.95 -3.59 4.07
N LEU A 39 20.77 -3.04 3.77
CA LEU A 39 19.98 -3.42 2.61
C LEU A 39 20.73 -3.11 1.29
N GLU A 40 21.28 -1.92 1.15
CA GLU A 40 22.07 -1.52 -0.03
C GLU A 40 23.30 -2.42 -0.23
N ASN A 41 24.00 -2.78 0.86
CA ASN A 41 25.14 -3.68 0.81
C ASN A 41 24.75 -5.11 0.41
N GLU A 42 23.60 -5.59 0.91
CA GLU A 42 23.09 -6.94 0.59
C GLU A 42 22.65 -7.05 -0.87
N ILE A 43 22.03 -6.00 -1.40
CA ILE A 43 21.57 -5.95 -2.81
C ILE A 43 22.75 -5.61 -3.76
N GLY A 44 23.77 -4.94 -3.25
CA GLY A 44 24.94 -4.53 -4.01
C GLY A 44 24.79 -3.22 -4.79
N VAL A 45 23.65 -2.51 -4.61
CA VAL A 45 23.41 -1.22 -5.29
C VAL A 45 22.90 -0.16 -4.31
N ARG A 46 23.12 1.11 -4.67
CA ARG A 46 22.59 2.24 -3.93
C ARG A 46 21.14 2.47 -4.31
N LEU A 47 20.27 2.59 -3.31
CA LEU A 47 18.85 2.81 -3.51
C LEU A 47 18.45 4.27 -3.25
N VAL A 48 19.22 4.99 -2.41
CA VAL A 48 18.97 6.39 -2.05
C VAL A 48 20.14 7.26 -2.48
N LYS A 49 19.84 8.41 -3.09
CA LYS A 49 20.84 9.42 -3.47
C LYS A 49 21.54 9.97 -2.22
N ARG A 50 22.86 10.03 -2.27
CA ARG A 50 23.67 10.55 -1.15
C ARG A 50 23.47 12.04 -1.01
N GLY A 51 23.29 12.50 0.23
CA GLY A 51 23.22 13.90 0.60
C GLY A 51 23.09 14.05 2.12
N LYS A 52 23.21 15.28 2.60
CA LYS A 52 23.00 15.61 4.00
C LYS A 52 21.56 15.38 4.43
N ASN A 53 20.63 15.55 3.48
CA ASN A 53 19.20 15.30 3.61
C ASN A 53 18.76 14.27 2.55
N TYR A 54 17.51 13.79 2.66
CA TYR A 54 16.93 12.97 1.63
C TYR A 54 16.75 13.76 0.32
N ILE A 55 17.39 13.30 -0.75
CA ILE A 55 17.32 13.95 -2.08
C ILE A 55 16.32 13.20 -2.98
N GLY A 56 16.19 11.89 -2.81
CA GLY A 56 15.35 11.02 -3.62
C GLY A 56 15.95 9.62 -3.75
N LEU A 57 15.25 8.77 -4.45
CA LEU A 57 15.76 7.45 -4.84
C LEU A 57 16.71 7.57 -6.03
N THR A 58 17.62 6.62 -6.18
CA THR A 58 18.40 6.41 -7.41
C THR A 58 17.50 5.81 -8.51
N SER A 59 18.01 5.70 -9.74
CA SER A 59 17.33 4.95 -10.83
C SER A 59 17.06 3.50 -10.43
N GLU A 60 18.04 2.87 -9.81
CA GLU A 60 17.93 1.54 -9.25
C GLU A 60 16.90 1.50 -8.11
N GLY A 61 16.94 2.50 -7.22
CA GLY A 61 16.00 2.64 -6.11
C GLY A 61 14.55 2.71 -6.55
N GLU A 62 14.24 3.40 -7.65
CA GLU A 62 12.88 3.44 -8.21
C GLU A 62 12.42 2.06 -8.72
N ILE A 63 13.29 1.33 -9.41
CA ILE A 63 13.01 -0.03 -9.89
C ILE A 63 12.78 -0.97 -8.71
N PHE A 64 13.65 -0.94 -7.70
CA PHE A 64 13.53 -1.77 -6.51
C PHE A 64 12.31 -1.41 -5.66
N LYS A 65 11.94 -0.13 -5.56
CA LYS A 65 10.75 0.33 -4.84
C LYS A 65 9.50 -0.41 -5.29
N GLU A 66 9.28 -0.51 -6.60
CA GLU A 66 8.10 -1.22 -7.13
C GLU A 66 8.12 -2.71 -6.78
N ARG A 67 9.28 -3.34 -6.82
CA ARG A 67 9.42 -4.75 -6.39
C ARG A 67 9.19 -4.92 -4.89
N PHE A 68 9.70 -4.00 -4.07
CA PHE A 68 9.53 -4.03 -2.62
C PHE A 68 8.07 -3.81 -2.22
N LYS A 69 7.34 -2.91 -2.90
CA LYS A 69 5.89 -2.77 -2.71
C LYS A 69 5.18 -4.11 -2.87
N ASN A 70 5.46 -4.83 -3.95
CA ASN A 70 4.82 -6.11 -4.24
C ASN A 70 5.15 -7.16 -3.17
N ILE A 71 6.41 -7.24 -2.74
CA ILE A 71 6.85 -8.20 -1.71
C ILE A 71 6.19 -7.89 -0.37
N VAL A 72 6.16 -6.63 0.06
CA VAL A 72 5.53 -6.21 1.32
C VAL A 72 4.03 -6.48 1.29
N LYS A 73 3.37 -6.22 0.15
CA LYS A 73 1.96 -6.53 -0.05
C LYS A 73 1.71 -8.04 0.07
N GLU A 74 2.49 -8.85 -0.63
CA GLU A 74 2.32 -10.31 -0.60
C GLU A 74 2.56 -10.90 0.78
N TYR A 75 3.55 -10.40 1.50
CA TYR A 75 3.75 -10.77 2.91
C TYR A 75 2.56 -10.44 3.80
N SER A 76 1.91 -9.29 3.56
CA SER A 76 0.69 -8.90 4.25
C SER A 76 -0.46 -9.86 3.92
N ASN A 77 -0.60 -10.24 2.64
CA ASN A 77 -1.61 -11.20 2.17
C ASN A 77 -1.42 -12.59 2.83
N ILE A 78 -0.17 -13.06 2.96
CA ILE A 78 0.12 -14.33 3.65
C ILE A 78 -0.32 -14.29 5.12
N LYS A 79 -0.08 -13.17 5.81
CA LYS A 79 -0.57 -12.99 7.20
C LYS A 79 -2.09 -13.02 7.28
N GLN A 80 -2.76 -12.37 6.34
CA GLN A 80 -4.22 -12.34 6.26
C GLN A 80 -4.77 -13.75 5.98
N LEU A 81 -4.18 -14.49 5.04
CA LEU A 81 -4.56 -15.87 4.73
C LEU A 81 -4.51 -16.78 5.96
N SER A 82 -3.49 -16.63 6.80
CA SER A 82 -3.39 -17.36 8.07
C SER A 82 -4.58 -17.07 9.02
N THR A 83 -5.14 -15.87 8.96
CA THR A 83 -6.30 -15.46 9.76
C THR A 83 -7.59 -15.97 9.15
N GLU A 84 -7.69 -15.99 7.84
CA GLU A 84 -8.82 -16.53 7.07
C GLU A 84 -8.99 -18.04 7.29
N LEU A 85 -7.89 -18.78 7.27
CA LEU A 85 -7.87 -20.22 7.54
C LEU A 85 -8.34 -20.57 8.96
N LYS A 86 -8.32 -19.62 9.89
CA LYS A 86 -8.86 -19.77 11.26
C LYS A 86 -10.34 -19.37 11.38
N ASN A 87 -11.05 -19.17 10.28
CA ASN A 87 -12.46 -18.70 10.21
C ASN A 87 -12.70 -17.33 10.89
N ASN A 88 -11.69 -16.51 11.04
CA ASN A 88 -11.77 -15.21 11.69
C ASN A 88 -11.16 -14.13 10.80
N LEU A 89 -11.89 -13.76 9.73
CA LEU A 89 -11.50 -12.62 8.89
C LEU A 89 -11.40 -11.36 9.75
N THR A 90 -10.19 -10.84 9.88
CA THR A 90 -9.89 -9.58 10.57
C THR A 90 -9.02 -8.72 9.66
N GLY A 91 -9.10 -7.43 9.79
CA GLY A 91 -8.25 -6.51 9.02
C GLY A 91 -8.97 -5.22 8.67
N ASN A 92 -8.35 -4.43 7.78
CA ASN A 92 -8.92 -3.20 7.26
C ASN A 92 -9.17 -3.39 5.76
N LEU A 93 -10.38 -3.07 5.31
CA LEU A 93 -10.73 -3.02 3.89
C LEU A 93 -10.99 -1.55 3.51
N ARG A 94 -10.14 -1.01 2.65
CA ARG A 94 -10.18 0.39 2.19
C ARG A 94 -10.75 0.43 0.79
N ILE A 95 -11.90 1.09 0.64
CA ILE A 95 -12.63 1.16 -0.62
C ILE A 95 -12.72 2.62 -1.06
N GLY A 96 -12.21 2.92 -2.26
CA GLY A 96 -12.45 4.18 -2.95
C GLY A 96 -13.72 4.07 -3.80
N VAL A 97 -14.61 5.04 -3.71
CA VAL A 97 -15.90 5.03 -4.42
C VAL A 97 -16.15 6.37 -5.08
N ILE A 98 -16.54 6.36 -6.35
CA ILE A 98 -16.99 7.59 -7.01
C ILE A 98 -18.29 8.10 -6.36
N PRO A 99 -18.51 9.43 -6.28
CA PRO A 99 -19.67 9.98 -5.58
C PRO A 99 -21.03 9.43 -6.05
N THR A 100 -21.17 9.15 -7.33
CA THR A 100 -22.39 8.62 -7.95
C THR A 100 -22.76 7.21 -7.52
N ALA A 101 -21.77 6.38 -7.15
CA ALA A 101 -21.98 4.98 -6.75
C ALA A 101 -22.08 4.80 -5.21
N LEU A 102 -21.97 5.88 -4.42
CA LEU A 102 -21.87 5.77 -2.97
C LEU A 102 -23.12 5.14 -2.32
N LEU A 103 -24.30 5.45 -2.85
CA LEU A 103 -25.57 4.89 -2.33
C LEU A 103 -25.68 3.39 -2.60
N GLU A 104 -25.34 2.95 -3.82
CA GLU A 104 -25.41 1.55 -4.24
C GLU A 104 -24.43 0.68 -3.46
N VAL A 105 -23.22 1.21 -3.27
CA VAL A 105 -22.18 0.54 -2.49
C VAL A 105 -22.61 0.29 -1.05
N SER A 106 -23.35 1.20 -0.43
CA SER A 106 -23.82 1.02 0.94
C SER A 106 -24.76 -0.19 1.10
N PHE A 107 -25.56 -0.51 0.10
CA PHE A 107 -26.39 -1.73 0.07
C PHE A 107 -25.53 -3.00 -0.05
N LEU A 108 -24.54 -3.01 -0.94
CA LEU A 108 -23.63 -4.13 -1.12
C LEU A 108 -22.84 -4.43 0.16
N LEU A 109 -22.32 -3.38 0.81
CA LEU A 109 -21.50 -3.51 1.99
C LEU A 109 -22.27 -3.93 3.25
N ASN A 110 -23.57 -3.68 3.32
CA ASN A 110 -24.39 -4.07 4.48
C ASN A 110 -24.33 -5.59 4.75
N SER A 111 -24.43 -6.41 3.71
CA SER A 111 -24.32 -7.86 3.83
C SER A 111 -22.93 -8.30 4.25
N PHE A 112 -21.89 -7.63 3.74
CA PHE A 112 -20.50 -7.89 4.07
C PHE A 112 -20.21 -7.59 5.56
N VAL A 113 -20.59 -6.41 6.04
CA VAL A 113 -20.38 -5.99 7.43
C VAL A 113 -21.07 -6.91 8.43
N LYS A 114 -22.30 -7.37 8.11
CA LYS A 114 -23.02 -8.33 8.94
C LYS A 114 -22.34 -9.70 9.02
N LYS A 115 -21.70 -10.12 7.94
CA LYS A 115 -21.01 -11.42 7.86
C LYS A 115 -19.60 -11.39 8.47
N PHE A 116 -18.88 -10.26 8.32
CA PHE A 116 -17.48 -10.12 8.70
C PHE A 116 -17.29 -9.01 9.73
N THR A 117 -17.80 -9.22 10.93
CA THR A 117 -17.85 -8.22 12.01
C THR A 117 -16.50 -7.75 12.53
N ASN A 118 -15.42 -8.52 12.27
CA ASN A 118 -14.06 -8.19 12.70
C ASN A 118 -13.24 -7.47 11.62
N VAL A 119 -13.84 -7.18 10.46
CA VAL A 119 -13.21 -6.38 9.40
C VAL A 119 -13.59 -4.92 9.57
N LYS A 120 -12.59 -4.06 9.71
CA LYS A 120 -12.80 -2.60 9.70
C LYS A 120 -12.95 -2.15 8.26
N LEU A 121 -14.11 -1.60 7.93
CA LEU A 121 -14.41 -1.07 6.62
C LEU A 121 -14.17 0.44 6.59
N GLN A 122 -13.42 0.91 5.61
CA GLN A 122 -13.23 2.33 5.33
C GLN A 122 -13.65 2.62 3.89
N VAL A 123 -14.70 3.41 3.74
CA VAL A 123 -15.20 3.84 2.43
C VAL A 123 -14.90 5.32 2.27
N ILE A 124 -14.23 5.67 1.18
CA ILE A 124 -13.79 7.04 0.91
C ILE A 124 -14.34 7.45 -0.45
N SER A 125 -15.11 8.54 -0.47
CA SER A 125 -15.57 9.12 -1.74
C SER A 125 -14.44 9.91 -2.38
N MET A 126 -14.13 9.61 -3.65
CA MET A 126 -13.07 10.26 -4.40
C MET A 126 -13.30 10.14 -5.92
N SER A 127 -12.58 10.92 -6.71
CA SER A 127 -12.64 10.84 -8.17
C SER A 127 -12.00 9.57 -8.71
N SER A 128 -12.36 9.15 -9.93
CA SER A 128 -11.78 7.98 -10.61
C SER A 128 -10.25 8.06 -10.73
N ASN A 129 -9.71 9.24 -11.01
CA ASN A 129 -8.26 9.45 -11.08
C ASN A 129 -7.56 9.27 -9.71
N GLU A 130 -8.22 9.64 -8.62
CA GLU A 130 -7.71 9.40 -7.27
C GLU A 130 -7.80 7.94 -6.90
N ILE A 131 -8.88 7.25 -7.31
CA ILE A 131 -9.03 5.80 -7.13
C ILE A 131 -7.89 5.07 -7.84
N ASP A 132 -7.65 5.38 -9.11
CA ASP A 132 -6.56 4.81 -9.90
C ASP A 132 -5.21 4.96 -9.20
N ARG A 133 -4.84 6.19 -8.86
CA ARG A 133 -3.59 6.48 -8.16
C ARG A 133 -3.48 5.74 -6.82
N ASN A 134 -4.54 5.77 -6.02
CA ASN A 134 -4.53 5.16 -4.69
C ASN A 134 -4.53 3.62 -4.72
N LEU A 135 -5.09 2.99 -5.76
CA LEU A 135 -4.96 1.56 -6.00
C LEU A 135 -3.50 1.20 -6.34
N HIS A 136 -2.87 1.93 -7.26
CA HIS A 136 -1.47 1.72 -7.62
C HIS A 136 -0.50 2.01 -6.46
N ASP A 137 -0.82 3.00 -5.62
CA ASP A 137 -0.07 3.31 -4.40
C ASP A 137 -0.34 2.36 -3.23
N PHE A 138 -1.23 1.35 -3.41
CA PHE A 138 -1.70 0.44 -2.35
C PHE A 138 -2.29 1.15 -1.13
N LYS A 139 -2.84 2.33 -1.33
CA LYS A 139 -3.61 3.07 -0.31
C LYS A 139 -5.06 2.62 -0.26
N LEU A 140 -5.56 2.01 -1.32
CA LEU A 140 -6.84 1.34 -1.41
C LEU A 140 -6.64 -0.14 -1.72
N ASP A 141 -7.57 -0.94 -1.26
CA ASP A 141 -7.64 -2.37 -1.54
C ASP A 141 -8.64 -2.65 -2.66
N LEU A 142 -9.65 -1.78 -2.82
CA LEU A 142 -10.70 -1.88 -3.84
C LEU A 142 -11.11 -0.48 -4.31
N GLY A 143 -11.43 -0.36 -5.60
CA GLY A 143 -12.01 0.83 -6.19
C GLY A 143 -13.34 0.52 -6.86
N ILE A 144 -14.32 1.40 -6.73
CA ILE A 144 -15.59 1.37 -7.46
C ILE A 144 -15.68 2.60 -8.32
N SER A 145 -15.61 2.40 -9.64
CA SER A 145 -15.53 3.45 -10.64
C SER A 145 -16.14 2.99 -11.96
N TYR A 146 -16.18 3.89 -12.94
CA TYR A 146 -16.60 3.55 -14.30
C TYR A 146 -15.51 2.72 -14.99
N LEU A 147 -15.89 1.61 -15.63
CA LEU A 147 -14.96 0.72 -16.34
C LEU A 147 -14.70 1.14 -17.78
N GLU A 148 -15.72 1.67 -18.45
CA GLU A 148 -15.67 1.91 -19.91
C GLU A 148 -15.04 3.26 -20.25
N ASN A 149 -15.38 4.32 -19.51
CA ASN A 149 -14.95 5.67 -19.83
C ASN A 149 -13.60 6.06 -19.18
N GLU A 150 -13.21 5.39 -18.11
CA GLU A 150 -12.01 5.67 -17.32
C GLU A 150 -11.31 4.36 -16.93
N PRO A 151 -10.66 3.68 -17.90
CA PRO A 151 -10.07 2.36 -17.66
C PRO A 151 -8.86 2.48 -16.73
N ILE A 152 -8.89 1.76 -15.61
CA ILE A 152 -7.75 1.59 -14.71
C ILE A 152 -6.93 0.39 -15.19
N LEU A 153 -5.64 0.59 -15.47
CA LEU A 153 -4.75 -0.47 -15.94
C LEU A 153 -4.12 -1.22 -14.75
N GLY A 154 -3.75 -2.49 -14.96
CA GLY A 154 -3.00 -3.27 -13.97
C GLY A 154 -3.82 -3.72 -12.74
N VAL A 155 -5.14 -3.68 -12.80
CA VAL A 155 -6.05 -4.17 -11.76
C VAL A 155 -7.03 -5.19 -12.34
N GLU A 156 -7.47 -6.13 -11.51
CA GLU A 156 -8.58 -7.01 -11.84
C GLU A 156 -9.90 -6.21 -11.84
N LYS A 157 -10.75 -6.47 -12.83
CA LYS A 157 -12.02 -5.75 -13.02
C LYS A 157 -13.19 -6.70 -12.94
N ILE A 158 -14.17 -6.36 -12.13
CA ILE A 158 -15.40 -7.10 -11.98
C ILE A 158 -16.58 -6.14 -12.27
N PRO A 159 -17.31 -6.33 -13.37
CA PRO A 159 -18.50 -5.52 -13.62
C PRO A 159 -19.56 -5.81 -12.57
N LEU A 160 -20.19 -4.76 -12.05
CA LEU A 160 -21.25 -4.90 -11.06
C LEU A 160 -22.63 -4.94 -11.73
N TYR A 161 -22.78 -4.31 -12.89
CA TYR A 161 -23.98 -4.30 -13.74
C TYR A 161 -23.63 -3.88 -15.17
#